data_2dd42b6f5d29f72e6ecc71d1fd657340
#
_entry.id   2dd42b6f5d29f72e6ecc71d1fd657340
#
_cell.length_a   1.000
_cell.length_b   1.000
_cell.length_c   1.000
_cell.angle_alpha   90.00
_cell.angle_beta   90.00
_cell.angle_gamma   90.00
#
_symmetry.space_group_name_H-M   'P 1'
#
loop_
_entity.id
_entity.type
_entity.pdbx_description
1 polymer ?
#
loop_
_entity_poly.entity_id
_entity_poly.type
_entity_poly.pdbx_seq_one_letter_code
_entity_poly.pdbx_strand_id
1 'polypeptide(L)'
;MTTAAFGSALKRKEDPRLITGQGTYVEDVSLTGMLHIVLVRSPLAHASIKSIDSSEASKSPGVVAIFTGEDLKEELGSLPCGWVVPDTKEVPHPPLAVDRVRYVGDAVVAVVAESTAQASDAASLVDVEYEELDTVIEMDDALADGAVQLHEDAPNNTAFEWEVDAGSISDARSSSDVAVTQRFVNQRLIPTAMENRGVVVDYNSGTDQITMWTSTQIPHLIRVLLALVTGHPEHLIRVIAPDVGGAFGSKLYLYAEEVIAPIIAKNLKRPVKWVESRSEGYLATTHGRDHITDIEIIGNRDGTITGLDVRTLANMGAYLSLIHI
;
A
#
# COMPACT_ATOMS: atom_id res chain seq x y z
N MET A 1 34.95 15.74 -32.02
CA MET A 1 33.74 15.00 -32.43
C MET A 1 32.88 14.87 -31.20
N THR A 2 31.80 15.59 -31.13
CA THR A 2 30.76 15.38 -30.08
C THR A 2 30.07 14.06 -30.37
N THR A 3 30.40 13.01 -29.60
CA THR A 3 29.64 11.77 -29.63
C THR A 3 28.20 12.09 -29.23
N ALA A 4 27.26 11.89 -30.16
CA ALA A 4 25.86 12.06 -29.86
C ALA A 4 25.49 11.12 -28.71
N ALA A 5 25.02 11.67 -27.59
CA ALA A 5 24.59 10.87 -26.44
C ALA A 5 23.35 9.99 -26.76
N PHE A 6 22.57 10.46 -27.72
CA PHE A 6 21.38 9.74 -28.16
C PHE A 6 21.76 8.44 -28.89
N GLY A 7 21.24 7.29 -28.41
CA GLY A 7 21.53 5.97 -28.95
C GLY A 7 22.86 5.35 -28.51
N SER A 8 23.66 6.03 -27.66
CA SER A 8 24.88 5.45 -27.12
C SER A 8 24.59 4.67 -25.81
N ALA A 9 25.33 3.57 -25.59
CA ALA A 9 25.24 2.74 -24.37
C ALA A 9 25.98 3.42 -23.21
N LEU A 10 25.38 4.48 -22.65
CA LEU A 10 25.96 5.19 -21.49
C LEU A 10 25.80 4.33 -20.24
N LYS A 11 26.90 4.19 -19.48
CA LYS A 11 26.87 3.52 -18.19
C LYS A 11 26.40 4.49 -17.10
N ARG A 12 25.63 4.00 -16.12
CA ARG A 12 25.26 4.79 -14.94
C ARG A 12 26.49 5.07 -14.08
N LYS A 13 26.51 6.22 -13.43
CA LYS A 13 27.58 6.61 -12.53
C LYS A 13 27.66 5.76 -11.26
N GLU A 14 26.50 5.25 -10.85
CA GLU A 14 26.30 4.44 -9.65
C GLU A 14 26.76 2.98 -9.81
N ASP A 15 26.81 2.44 -11.05
CA ASP A 15 27.11 1.04 -11.31
C ASP A 15 28.38 0.53 -10.60
N PRO A 16 29.53 1.27 -10.60
CA PRO A 16 30.74 0.76 -9.95
C PRO A 16 30.56 0.49 -8.46
N ARG A 17 29.87 1.36 -7.70
CA ARG A 17 29.68 1.16 -6.27
C ARG A 17 28.63 0.07 -5.99
N LEU A 18 27.59 -0.02 -6.79
CA LEU A 18 26.52 -1.02 -6.60
C LEU A 18 27.01 -2.44 -6.87
N ILE A 19 27.76 -2.66 -7.96
CA ILE A 19 28.30 -4.00 -8.29
C ILE A 19 29.45 -4.44 -7.40
N THR A 20 30.02 -3.54 -6.59
CA THR A 20 31.07 -3.86 -5.62
C THR A 20 30.57 -3.93 -4.18
N GLY A 21 29.25 -3.98 -3.96
CA GLY A 21 28.65 -4.10 -2.64
C GLY A 21 28.75 -2.84 -1.77
N GLN A 22 28.91 -1.66 -2.38
CA GLN A 22 28.97 -0.36 -1.69
C GLN A 22 27.64 0.39 -1.73
N GLY A 23 26.58 -0.27 -2.14
CA GLY A 23 25.21 0.25 -2.00
C GLY A 23 24.82 0.33 -0.52
N THR A 24 23.96 1.29 -0.17
CA THR A 24 23.40 1.43 1.18
C THR A 24 21.89 1.45 1.04
N TYR A 25 21.25 0.37 1.46
CA TYR A 25 19.80 0.21 1.44
C TYR A 25 19.20 0.53 2.81
N VAL A 26 17.87 0.58 2.89
CA VAL A 26 17.21 0.92 4.16
C VAL A 26 17.55 -0.08 5.27
N GLU A 27 17.73 -1.36 4.95
CA GLU A 27 18.09 -2.39 5.91
C GLU A 27 19.50 -2.21 6.50
N ASP A 28 20.42 -1.57 5.72
CA ASP A 28 21.79 -1.30 6.18
C ASP A 28 21.86 -0.14 7.19
N VAL A 29 20.82 0.68 7.28
CA VAL A 29 20.79 1.80 8.24
C VAL A 29 20.70 1.25 9.66
N SER A 30 21.69 1.60 10.50
CA SER A 30 21.76 1.18 11.90
C SER A 30 22.02 2.37 12.80
N LEU A 31 21.26 2.50 13.88
CA LEU A 31 21.34 3.59 14.85
C LEU A 31 21.54 3.01 16.25
N THR A 32 22.27 3.74 17.09
CA THR A 32 22.52 3.32 18.47
C THR A 32 21.22 3.23 19.27
N GLY A 33 21.01 2.08 19.93
CA GLY A 33 19.82 1.87 20.75
C GLY A 33 18.52 1.64 19.96
N MET A 34 18.65 1.35 18.66
CA MET A 34 17.52 1.11 17.77
C MET A 34 16.69 -0.11 18.21
N LEU A 35 15.39 0.03 18.14
CA LEU A 35 14.40 -1.02 18.34
C LEU A 35 13.89 -1.56 17.01
N HIS A 36 13.29 -2.74 17.05
CA HIS A 36 12.75 -3.41 15.88
C HIS A 36 11.24 -3.62 16.03
N ILE A 37 10.51 -3.32 14.98
CA ILE A 37 9.06 -3.49 14.90
C ILE A 37 8.77 -4.73 14.07
N VAL A 38 7.84 -5.57 14.55
CA VAL A 38 7.19 -6.64 13.79
C VAL A 38 5.69 -6.46 13.91
N LEU A 39 4.98 -6.60 12.80
CA LEU A 39 3.52 -6.46 12.76
C LEU A 39 2.85 -7.83 12.82
N VAL A 40 1.88 -7.95 13.71
CA VAL A 40 0.89 -9.03 13.67
C VAL A 40 -0.16 -8.65 12.63
N ARG A 41 -0.34 -9.51 11.65
CA ARG A 41 -1.25 -9.27 10.53
C ARG A 41 -2.40 -10.24 10.53
N SER A 42 -3.55 -9.79 10.03
CA SER A 42 -4.73 -10.63 9.90
C SER A 42 -4.49 -11.79 8.93
N PRO A 43 -4.82 -13.02 9.32
CA PRO A 43 -4.91 -14.15 8.42
C PRO A 43 -6.24 -14.22 7.67
N LEU A 44 -7.22 -13.37 8.05
CA LEU A 44 -8.57 -13.36 7.53
C LEU A 44 -8.78 -12.17 6.58
N ALA A 45 -9.59 -12.40 5.55
CA ALA A 45 -9.90 -11.39 4.55
C ALA A 45 -10.92 -10.36 5.05
N HIS A 46 -11.87 -10.76 5.90
CA HIS A 46 -12.85 -9.87 6.49
C HIS A 46 -13.32 -10.44 7.83
N ALA A 47 -13.07 -9.71 8.90
CA ALA A 47 -13.45 -10.13 10.25
C ALA A 47 -13.54 -8.93 11.21
N SER A 48 -14.42 -9.02 12.21
CA SER A 48 -14.40 -8.13 13.36
C SER A 48 -13.36 -8.61 14.37
N ILE A 49 -12.59 -7.68 14.94
CA ILE A 49 -11.67 -7.94 16.04
C ILE A 49 -12.49 -7.93 17.34
N LYS A 50 -12.55 -9.06 18.04
CA LYS A 50 -13.28 -9.19 19.32
C LYS A 50 -12.40 -8.82 20.50
N SER A 51 -11.20 -9.35 20.52
CA SER A 51 -10.23 -9.08 21.56
C SER A 51 -8.80 -9.28 21.07
N ILE A 52 -7.86 -8.61 21.72
CA ILE A 52 -6.42 -8.78 21.49
C ILE A 52 -5.79 -9.04 22.86
N ASP A 53 -5.20 -10.22 23.04
CA ASP A 53 -4.41 -10.55 24.23
C ASP A 53 -2.92 -10.54 23.90
N SER A 54 -2.21 -9.57 24.42
CA SER A 54 -0.76 -9.43 24.32
C SER A 54 -0.03 -9.70 25.64
N SER A 55 -0.69 -10.28 26.62
CA SER A 55 -0.19 -10.46 27.98
C SER A 55 1.07 -11.36 28.05
N GLU A 56 1.13 -12.43 27.28
CA GLU A 56 2.31 -13.31 27.20
C GLU A 56 3.40 -12.68 26.34
N ALA A 57 3.03 -12.06 25.22
CA ALA A 57 3.96 -11.36 24.35
C ALA A 57 4.72 -10.25 25.09
N SER A 58 4.03 -9.50 25.94
CA SER A 58 4.63 -8.38 26.73
C SER A 58 5.66 -8.83 27.75
N LYS A 59 5.64 -10.10 28.18
CA LYS A 59 6.61 -10.69 29.12
C LYS A 59 7.82 -11.29 28.41
N SER A 60 7.81 -11.37 27.08
CA SER A 60 8.87 -11.97 26.29
C SER A 60 10.18 -11.19 26.41
N PRO A 61 11.33 -11.86 26.45
CA PRO A 61 12.62 -11.20 26.60
C PRO A 61 12.88 -10.17 25.48
N GLY A 62 13.28 -8.96 25.86
CA GLY A 62 13.64 -7.89 24.92
C GLY A 62 12.44 -7.12 24.35
N VAL A 63 11.21 -7.48 24.68
CA VAL A 63 10.03 -6.69 24.32
C VAL A 63 10.03 -5.36 25.12
N VAL A 64 9.86 -4.26 24.41
CA VAL A 64 9.86 -2.91 24.97
C VAL A 64 8.45 -2.34 25.02
N ALA A 65 7.65 -2.59 23.98
CA ALA A 65 6.27 -2.12 23.91
C ALA A 65 5.46 -2.94 22.90
N ILE A 66 4.14 -2.94 23.05
CA ILE A 66 3.18 -3.48 22.10
C ILE A 66 2.10 -2.43 21.91
N PHE A 67 1.73 -2.16 20.67
CA PHE A 67 0.71 -1.19 20.32
C PHE A 67 -0.37 -1.83 19.47
N THR A 68 -1.62 -1.58 19.83
CA THR A 68 -2.81 -1.94 19.04
C THR A 68 -3.32 -0.71 18.28
N GLY A 69 -4.27 -0.93 17.36
CA GLY A 69 -4.95 0.19 16.70
C GLY A 69 -5.66 1.11 17.68
N GLU A 70 -6.23 0.56 18.77
CA GLU A 70 -6.89 1.36 19.82
C GLU A 70 -5.91 2.26 20.56
N ASP A 71 -4.68 1.80 20.84
CA ASP A 71 -3.67 2.59 21.55
C ASP A 71 -3.18 3.81 20.74
N LEU A 72 -3.20 3.72 19.40
CA LEU A 72 -2.64 4.74 18.52
C LEU A 72 -3.69 5.53 17.71
N LYS A 73 -4.97 5.23 17.83
CA LYS A 73 -6.04 5.83 17.00
C LYS A 73 -6.13 7.36 17.07
N GLU A 74 -5.78 7.95 18.22
CA GLU A 74 -5.81 9.41 18.39
C GLU A 74 -4.58 10.10 17.77
N GLU A 75 -3.50 9.35 17.53
CA GLU A 75 -2.25 9.85 16.97
C GLU A 75 -2.13 9.56 15.45
N LEU A 76 -2.96 8.64 14.93
CA LEU A 76 -2.92 8.16 13.57
C LEU A 76 -4.20 8.55 12.82
N GLY A 77 -4.05 9.37 11.79
CA GLY A 77 -5.11 9.59 10.83
C GLY A 77 -5.26 8.43 9.84
N SER A 78 -6.25 8.54 8.96
CA SER A 78 -6.45 7.60 7.86
C SER A 78 -5.31 7.72 6.83
N LEU A 79 -4.85 6.59 6.31
CA LEU A 79 -3.96 6.58 5.14
C LEU A 79 -4.71 7.18 3.94
N PRO A 80 -4.12 8.15 3.23
CA PRO A 80 -4.81 8.83 2.15
C PRO A 80 -4.82 7.99 0.89
N CYS A 81 -5.90 8.07 0.12
CA CYS A 81 -5.85 7.78 -1.30
C CYS A 81 -5.04 8.91 -1.98
N GLY A 82 -3.96 8.56 -2.66
CA GLY A 82 -3.12 9.57 -3.28
C GLY A 82 -3.66 10.16 -4.58
N TRP A 83 -4.79 9.65 -5.08
CA TRP A 83 -5.48 10.19 -6.25
C TRP A 83 -6.98 10.16 -6.03
N VAL A 84 -7.53 11.34 -5.77
CA VAL A 84 -8.96 11.53 -5.59
C VAL A 84 -9.49 12.30 -6.80
N VAL A 85 -10.45 11.71 -7.49
CA VAL A 85 -11.22 12.38 -8.56
C VAL A 85 -12.55 12.89 -8.00
N PRO A 86 -13.23 13.82 -8.67
CA PRO A 86 -14.59 14.21 -8.28
C PRO A 86 -15.47 12.97 -8.09
N ASP A 87 -16.31 12.99 -7.06
CA ASP A 87 -17.23 11.91 -6.68
C ASP A 87 -16.60 10.60 -6.17
N THR A 88 -15.28 10.54 -5.98
CA THR A 88 -14.64 9.40 -5.30
C THR A 88 -15.13 9.29 -3.86
N LYS A 89 -15.60 8.11 -3.49
CA LYS A 89 -15.98 7.77 -2.12
C LYS A 89 -14.74 7.32 -1.38
N GLU A 90 -14.20 8.22 -0.57
CA GLU A 90 -13.05 7.90 0.28
C GLU A 90 -13.50 7.06 1.46
N VAL A 91 -12.75 5.98 1.74
CA VAL A 91 -13.03 5.08 2.86
C VAL A 91 -11.91 5.19 3.89
N PRO A 92 -12.24 5.15 5.19
CA PRO A 92 -11.22 5.18 6.24
C PRO A 92 -10.27 3.98 6.14
N HIS A 93 -8.96 4.26 6.15
CA HIS A 93 -7.90 3.25 6.14
C HIS A 93 -6.95 3.48 7.31
N PRO A 94 -7.25 2.97 8.51
CA PRO A 94 -6.38 3.12 9.67
C PRO A 94 -5.07 2.36 9.46
N PRO A 95 -3.90 2.91 9.85
CA PRO A 95 -2.63 2.21 9.74
C PRO A 95 -2.53 0.92 10.56
N LEU A 96 -3.25 0.84 11.68
CA LEU A 96 -3.52 -0.39 12.43
C LEU A 96 -5.03 -0.57 12.53
N ALA A 97 -5.50 -1.78 12.23
CA ALA A 97 -6.91 -2.12 12.35
C ALA A 97 -7.38 -1.94 13.80
N VAL A 98 -8.53 -1.28 14.00
CA VAL A 98 -9.11 -1.01 15.31
C VAL A 98 -10.21 -2.02 15.63
N ASP A 99 -11.24 -2.07 14.81
CA ASP A 99 -12.45 -2.87 15.03
C ASP A 99 -12.63 -4.01 14.01
N ARG A 100 -12.03 -3.86 12.84
CA ARG A 100 -12.25 -4.76 11.70
C ARG A 100 -11.04 -4.83 10.79
N VAL A 101 -10.75 -6.03 10.31
CA VAL A 101 -9.79 -6.29 9.23
C VAL A 101 -10.54 -6.50 7.92
N ARG A 102 -9.96 -6.04 6.80
CA ARG A 102 -10.62 -6.04 5.49
C ARG A 102 -9.83 -6.72 4.38
N TYR A 103 -8.62 -7.19 4.67
CA TYR A 103 -7.84 -8.01 3.74
C TYR A 103 -6.85 -8.90 4.51
N VAL A 104 -6.42 -9.99 3.89
CA VAL A 104 -5.35 -10.85 4.45
C VAL A 104 -4.04 -10.07 4.42
N GLY A 105 -3.45 -9.86 5.60
CA GLY A 105 -2.25 -9.04 5.75
C GLY A 105 -2.49 -7.65 6.37
N ASP A 106 -3.74 -7.31 6.69
CA ASP A 106 -4.09 -6.08 7.40
C ASP A 106 -3.36 -6.03 8.76
N ALA A 107 -2.72 -4.91 9.07
CA ALA A 107 -1.91 -4.78 10.28
C ALA A 107 -2.81 -4.57 11.51
N VAL A 108 -2.61 -5.36 12.56
CA VAL A 108 -3.46 -5.36 13.77
C VAL A 108 -2.68 -4.90 15.00
N VAL A 109 -1.47 -5.44 15.20
CA VAL A 109 -0.63 -5.14 16.38
C VAL A 109 0.79 -4.87 15.95
N ALA A 110 1.44 -3.87 16.54
CA ALA A 110 2.86 -3.59 16.39
C ALA A 110 3.61 -4.03 17.65
N VAL A 111 4.48 -5.02 17.52
CA VAL A 111 5.36 -5.50 18.59
C VAL A 111 6.73 -4.88 18.42
N VAL A 112 7.26 -4.27 19.48
CA VAL A 112 8.53 -3.56 19.50
C VAL A 112 9.49 -4.21 20.47
N ALA A 113 10.66 -4.64 19.99
CA ALA A 113 11.66 -5.29 20.79
C ALA A 113 13.09 -4.84 20.44
N GLU A 114 14.08 -5.31 21.21
CA GLU A 114 15.49 -4.97 21.03
C GLU A 114 16.14 -5.62 19.80
N SER A 115 15.50 -6.63 19.23
CA SER A 115 15.90 -7.26 17.96
C SER A 115 14.68 -7.76 17.18
N THR A 116 14.84 -7.93 15.85
CA THR A 116 13.80 -8.49 14.99
C THR A 116 13.38 -9.90 15.44
N ALA A 117 14.33 -10.74 15.86
CA ALA A 117 14.06 -12.10 16.35
C ALA A 117 13.15 -12.07 17.60
N GLN A 118 13.49 -11.23 18.60
CA GLN A 118 12.67 -11.08 19.80
C GLN A 118 11.29 -10.51 19.51
N ALA A 119 11.19 -9.53 18.59
CA ALA A 119 9.91 -8.99 18.17
C ALA A 119 9.06 -10.05 17.46
N SER A 120 9.67 -10.89 16.61
CA SER A 120 8.98 -11.97 15.90
C SER A 120 8.51 -13.08 16.82
N ASP A 121 9.36 -13.50 17.79
CA ASP A 121 8.98 -14.50 18.78
C ASP A 121 7.81 -14.01 19.63
N ALA A 122 7.87 -12.76 20.08
CA ALA A 122 6.79 -12.14 20.85
C ALA A 122 5.51 -11.94 20.01
N ALA A 123 5.63 -11.56 18.75
CA ALA A 123 4.47 -11.41 17.86
C ALA A 123 3.71 -12.72 17.69
N SER A 124 4.39 -13.87 17.72
CA SER A 124 3.77 -15.19 17.66
C SER A 124 2.94 -15.56 18.90
N LEU A 125 3.11 -14.83 20.01
CA LEU A 125 2.40 -15.01 21.28
C LEU A 125 1.22 -14.03 21.44
N VAL A 126 1.01 -13.14 20.50
CA VAL A 126 -0.18 -12.28 20.49
C VAL A 126 -1.36 -13.10 20.01
N ASP A 127 -2.40 -13.17 20.82
CA ASP A 127 -3.65 -13.84 20.47
C ASP A 127 -4.70 -12.80 20.06
N VAL A 128 -5.25 -12.96 18.87
CA VAL A 128 -6.29 -12.08 18.32
C VAL A 128 -7.52 -12.93 18.04
N GLU A 129 -8.59 -12.65 18.77
CA GLU A 129 -9.88 -13.30 18.57
C GLU A 129 -10.68 -12.55 17.48
N TYR A 130 -11.01 -13.27 16.43
CA TYR A 130 -11.77 -12.74 15.31
C TYR A 130 -13.18 -13.36 15.24
N GLU A 131 -14.14 -12.56 14.81
CA GLU A 131 -15.41 -13.03 14.29
C GLU A 131 -15.39 -12.88 12.78
N GLU A 132 -15.34 -14.01 12.07
CA GLU A 132 -15.32 -14.02 10.61
C GLU A 132 -16.60 -13.39 10.03
N LEU A 133 -16.44 -12.62 8.98
CA LEU A 133 -17.51 -12.00 8.21
C LEU A 133 -17.45 -12.51 6.77
N ASP A 134 -18.59 -12.44 6.10
CA ASP A 134 -18.66 -12.79 4.69
C ASP A 134 -17.67 -11.93 3.87
N THR A 135 -17.08 -12.53 2.85
CA THR A 135 -16.08 -11.91 2.00
C THR A 135 -16.58 -11.75 0.57
N VAL A 136 -16.06 -10.76 -0.13
CA VAL A 136 -16.23 -10.57 -1.56
C VAL A 136 -14.86 -10.37 -2.21
N ILE A 137 -14.55 -11.13 -3.26
CA ILE A 137 -13.22 -11.16 -3.89
C ILE A 137 -13.33 -10.79 -5.38
N GLU A 138 -14.30 -11.38 -6.09
CA GLU A 138 -14.48 -11.15 -7.52
C GLU A 138 -15.23 -9.84 -7.78
N MET A 139 -14.79 -9.08 -8.78
CA MET A 139 -15.36 -7.78 -9.11
C MET A 139 -16.83 -7.85 -9.54
N ASP A 140 -17.18 -8.86 -10.33
CA ASP A 140 -18.58 -9.05 -10.75
C ASP A 140 -19.48 -9.37 -9.56
N ASP A 141 -18.99 -10.17 -8.59
CA ASP A 141 -19.73 -10.50 -7.36
C ASP A 141 -19.84 -9.29 -6.43
N ALA A 142 -18.82 -8.43 -6.39
CA ALA A 142 -18.83 -7.23 -5.57
C ALA A 142 -19.89 -6.20 -6.01
N LEU A 143 -20.27 -6.21 -7.28
CA LEU A 143 -21.28 -5.34 -7.86
C LEU A 143 -22.66 -5.98 -7.95
N ALA A 144 -22.82 -7.26 -7.55
CA ALA A 144 -24.10 -7.96 -7.60
C ALA A 144 -25.08 -7.42 -6.57
N ASP A 145 -26.37 -7.54 -6.86
CA ASP A 145 -27.43 -7.18 -5.93
C ASP A 145 -27.31 -8.01 -4.63
N GLY A 146 -27.23 -7.35 -3.49
CA GLY A 146 -27.08 -7.99 -2.19
C GLY A 146 -25.68 -8.47 -1.87
N ALA A 147 -24.67 -8.03 -2.63
CA ALA A 147 -23.26 -8.29 -2.32
C ALA A 147 -22.87 -7.82 -0.91
N VAL A 148 -21.91 -8.50 -0.32
CA VAL A 148 -21.29 -8.10 0.96
C VAL A 148 -20.73 -6.70 0.84
N GLN A 149 -21.16 -5.80 1.73
CA GLN A 149 -20.72 -4.43 1.78
C GLN A 149 -19.44 -4.32 2.62
N LEU A 150 -18.32 -3.98 1.98
CA LEU A 150 -17.03 -3.90 2.68
C LEU A 150 -16.86 -2.60 3.47
N HIS A 151 -17.34 -1.46 2.91
CA HIS A 151 -17.32 -0.15 3.55
C HIS A 151 -18.69 0.51 3.46
N GLU A 152 -19.17 1.06 4.57
CA GLU A 152 -20.47 1.76 4.62
C GLU A 152 -20.45 3.02 3.76
N ASP A 153 -19.30 3.70 3.66
CA ASP A 153 -19.10 4.93 2.89
C ASP A 153 -18.97 4.68 1.37
N ALA A 154 -18.87 3.43 0.93
CA ALA A 154 -18.79 3.05 -0.48
C ALA A 154 -19.93 2.10 -0.87
N PRO A 155 -21.19 2.57 -0.99
CA PRO A 155 -22.35 1.76 -1.35
C PRO A 155 -22.11 0.95 -2.63
N ASN A 156 -22.61 -0.30 -2.65
CA ASN A 156 -22.42 -1.26 -3.74
C ASN A 156 -20.93 -1.54 -4.06
N ASN A 157 -20.03 -1.38 -3.06
CA ASN A 157 -18.58 -1.55 -3.24
C ASN A 157 -17.99 -0.71 -4.39
N THR A 158 -18.64 0.39 -4.76
CA THR A 158 -18.21 1.25 -5.86
C THR A 158 -17.52 2.49 -5.32
N ALA A 159 -16.22 2.62 -5.58
CA ALA A 159 -15.44 3.79 -5.17
C ALA A 159 -15.77 5.03 -6.02
N PHE A 160 -15.85 4.87 -7.33
CA PHE A 160 -16.34 5.89 -8.26
C PHE A 160 -16.75 5.25 -9.59
N GLU A 161 -17.53 5.99 -10.35
CA GLU A 161 -17.93 5.63 -11.70
C GLU A 161 -17.68 6.83 -12.63
N TRP A 162 -17.24 6.54 -13.84
CA TRP A 162 -16.91 7.55 -14.82
C TRP A 162 -17.30 7.09 -16.20
N GLU A 163 -17.88 7.99 -17.00
CA GLU A 163 -18.32 7.71 -18.35
C GLU A 163 -17.84 8.80 -19.32
N VAL A 164 -17.43 8.39 -20.51
CA VAL A 164 -17.20 9.27 -21.64
C VAL A 164 -18.06 8.79 -22.80
N ASP A 165 -18.95 9.64 -23.26
CA ASP A 165 -19.79 9.38 -24.39
C ASP A 165 -19.51 10.38 -25.52
N ALA A 166 -19.44 9.88 -26.76
CA ALA A 166 -19.25 10.69 -27.95
C ALA A 166 -19.91 10.04 -29.16
N GLY A 167 -20.84 10.72 -29.79
CA GLY A 167 -21.57 10.23 -30.94
C GLY A 167 -22.73 9.31 -30.58
N SER A 168 -22.94 8.23 -31.34
CA SER A 168 -24.03 7.27 -31.14
C SER A 168 -23.55 5.86 -31.47
N ILE A 169 -23.38 5.04 -30.43
CA ILE A 169 -22.97 3.63 -30.59
C ILE A 169 -24.08 2.81 -31.25
N SER A 170 -25.35 3.16 -31.01
CA SER A 170 -26.50 2.50 -31.63
C SER A 170 -26.57 2.74 -33.14
N ASP A 171 -26.24 3.97 -33.58
CA ASP A 171 -26.18 4.28 -35.01
C ASP A 171 -24.99 3.58 -35.68
N ALA A 172 -23.83 3.53 -35.01
CA ALA A 172 -22.68 2.77 -35.48
C ALA A 172 -23.01 1.29 -35.67
N ARG A 173 -23.68 0.64 -34.67
CA ARG A 173 -24.11 -0.76 -34.80
C ARG A 173 -25.05 -1.01 -35.97
N SER A 174 -25.99 -0.08 -36.21
CA SER A 174 -27.00 -0.25 -37.27
C SER A 174 -26.48 0.02 -38.68
N SER A 175 -25.42 0.81 -38.82
CA SER A 175 -24.88 1.28 -40.11
C SER A 175 -23.59 0.59 -40.55
N SER A 176 -23.02 -0.29 -39.71
CA SER A 176 -21.73 -0.95 -39.97
C SER A 176 -21.90 -2.43 -40.32
N ASP A 177 -20.89 -2.99 -40.98
CA ASP A 177 -20.90 -4.38 -41.48
C ASP A 177 -20.60 -5.43 -40.43
N VAL A 178 -19.82 -5.05 -39.37
CA VAL A 178 -19.23 -5.97 -38.39
C VAL A 178 -19.19 -5.34 -37.00
N ALA A 179 -19.55 -6.15 -36.02
CA ALA A 179 -19.30 -5.86 -34.63
C ALA A 179 -18.59 -7.05 -33.99
N VAL A 180 -17.51 -6.81 -33.24
CA VAL A 180 -16.74 -7.83 -32.53
C VAL A 180 -16.68 -7.49 -31.06
N THR A 181 -17.17 -8.39 -30.22
CA THR A 181 -17.16 -8.25 -28.77
C THR A 181 -16.15 -9.21 -28.15
N GLN A 182 -15.37 -8.72 -27.18
CA GLN A 182 -14.41 -9.54 -26.46
C GLN A 182 -14.30 -9.06 -25.01
N ARG A 183 -14.25 -10.02 -24.07
CA ARG A 183 -13.92 -9.80 -22.66
C ARG A 183 -12.43 -10.09 -22.45
N PHE A 184 -11.73 -9.13 -21.83
CA PHE A 184 -10.33 -9.25 -21.45
C PHE A 184 -10.22 -9.23 -19.92
N VAL A 185 -9.41 -10.14 -19.39
CA VAL A 185 -9.03 -10.17 -17.99
C VAL A 185 -7.54 -9.85 -17.89
N ASN A 186 -7.22 -8.72 -17.29
CA ASN A 186 -5.85 -8.34 -16.96
C ASN A 186 -5.64 -8.65 -15.49
N GLN A 187 -5.12 -9.84 -15.20
CA GLN A 187 -5.02 -10.36 -13.84
C GLN A 187 -4.18 -9.46 -12.92
N ARG A 188 -4.44 -9.58 -11.61
CA ARG A 188 -3.67 -8.92 -10.56
C ARG A 188 -2.20 -9.33 -10.59
N LEU A 189 -1.30 -8.36 -10.42
CA LEU A 189 0.13 -8.55 -10.37
C LEU A 189 0.71 -7.86 -9.14
N ILE A 190 1.71 -8.48 -8.52
CA ILE A 190 2.53 -7.86 -7.50
C ILE A 190 3.91 -7.49 -8.08
N PRO A 191 4.37 -6.23 -7.95
CA PRO A 191 5.74 -5.85 -8.29
C PRO A 191 6.70 -6.42 -7.25
N THR A 192 7.37 -7.50 -7.58
CA THR A 192 8.31 -8.17 -6.67
C THR A 192 9.70 -7.55 -6.80
N ALA A 193 9.93 -6.43 -6.12
CA ALA A 193 11.26 -5.82 -6.05
C ALA A 193 12.24 -6.73 -5.29
N MET A 194 13.54 -6.70 -5.67
CA MET A 194 14.57 -7.48 -4.97
C MET A 194 14.73 -7.01 -3.53
N GLU A 195 14.75 -5.70 -3.29
CA GLU A 195 14.66 -5.10 -1.97
C GLU A 195 13.21 -5.03 -1.53
N ASN A 196 12.90 -5.57 -0.36
CA ASN A 196 11.60 -5.40 0.30
C ASN A 196 11.42 -3.96 0.76
N ARG A 197 10.21 -3.58 1.20
CA ARG A 197 9.99 -2.28 1.86
C ARG A 197 10.68 -2.26 3.22
N GLY A 198 11.01 -1.08 3.68
CA GLY A 198 11.55 -0.90 5.02
C GLY A 198 11.56 0.56 5.41
N VAL A 199 11.57 0.80 6.69
CA VAL A 199 11.62 2.13 7.29
C VAL A 199 12.48 2.11 8.56
N VAL A 200 13.34 3.13 8.70
CA VAL A 200 14.08 3.43 9.92
C VAL A 200 13.74 4.85 10.32
N VAL A 201 13.43 5.06 11.59
CA VAL A 201 13.07 6.38 12.10
C VAL A 201 13.89 6.72 13.32
N ASP A 202 14.40 7.94 13.35
CA ASP A 202 14.99 8.58 14.52
C ASP A 202 14.15 9.79 14.92
N TYR A 203 13.86 9.92 16.20
CA TYR A 203 13.14 11.05 16.77
C TYR A 203 14.00 11.81 17.76
N ASN A 204 14.25 13.08 17.48
CA ASN A 204 14.98 13.97 18.37
C ASN A 204 14.01 14.74 19.27
N SER A 205 13.88 14.31 20.53
CA SER A 205 12.97 14.92 21.50
C SER A 205 13.33 16.36 21.90
N GLY A 206 14.57 16.80 21.65
CA GLY A 206 15.00 18.16 21.96
C GLY A 206 14.58 19.19 20.90
N THR A 207 14.42 18.75 19.66
CA THR A 207 14.03 19.61 18.53
C THR A 207 12.68 19.23 17.93
N ASP A 208 12.04 18.18 18.43
CA ASP A 208 10.82 17.56 17.89
C ASP A 208 10.96 17.09 16.42
N GLN A 209 12.21 16.85 15.97
CA GLN A 209 12.50 16.47 14.58
C GLN A 209 12.41 14.95 14.38
N ILE A 210 11.72 14.55 13.33
CA ILE A 210 11.68 13.18 12.82
C ILE A 210 12.63 13.08 11.62
N THR A 211 13.58 12.13 11.66
CA THR A 211 14.37 11.72 10.48
C THR A 211 13.99 10.29 10.13
N MET A 212 13.55 10.10 8.91
CA MET A 212 13.04 8.82 8.40
C MET A 212 13.84 8.40 7.18
N TRP A 213 14.40 7.20 7.19
CA TRP A 213 14.95 6.51 6.02
C TRP A 213 13.93 5.48 5.56
N THR A 214 13.54 5.54 4.30
CA THR A 214 12.56 4.60 3.75
C THR A 214 12.88 4.24 2.31
N SER A 215 12.59 2.98 1.94
CA SER A 215 12.70 2.50 0.58
C SER A 215 11.49 2.99 -0.24
N THR A 216 11.58 4.18 -0.80
CA THR A 216 10.48 4.87 -1.49
C THR A 216 10.91 5.51 -2.81
N GLN A 217 9.95 5.65 -3.74
CA GLN A 217 10.12 6.41 -4.99
C GLN A 217 9.81 7.91 -4.83
N ILE A 218 9.14 8.29 -3.72
CA ILE A 218 8.51 9.61 -3.56
C ILE A 218 8.84 10.27 -2.19
N PRO A 219 10.14 10.41 -1.81
CA PRO A 219 10.49 10.89 -0.47
C PRO A 219 9.87 12.26 -0.13
N HIS A 220 9.68 13.13 -1.12
CA HIS A 220 9.06 14.44 -0.90
C HIS A 220 7.55 14.33 -0.58
N LEU A 221 6.83 13.45 -1.29
CA LEU A 221 5.42 13.22 -1.02
C LEU A 221 5.21 12.48 0.30
N ILE A 222 6.05 11.50 0.63
CA ILE A 222 6.03 10.82 1.94
C ILE A 222 6.10 11.85 3.07
N ARG A 223 6.97 12.85 2.98
CA ARG A 223 7.06 13.92 3.98
C ARG A 223 5.74 14.68 4.15
N VAL A 224 5.12 15.08 3.04
CA VAL A 224 3.85 15.81 3.04
C VAL A 224 2.72 14.95 3.59
N LEU A 225 2.60 13.70 3.09
CA LEU A 225 1.55 12.78 3.49
C LEU A 225 1.71 12.36 4.97
N LEU A 226 2.94 12.14 5.43
CA LEU A 226 3.20 11.84 6.84
C LEU A 226 2.78 13.00 7.75
N ALA A 227 3.09 14.26 7.36
CA ALA A 227 2.62 15.43 8.10
C ALA A 227 1.08 15.50 8.13
N LEU A 228 0.42 15.20 7.03
CA LEU A 228 -1.04 15.19 6.93
C LEU A 228 -1.67 14.14 7.86
N VAL A 229 -1.14 12.91 7.85
CA VAL A 229 -1.72 11.77 8.59
C VAL A 229 -1.44 11.87 10.09
N THR A 230 -0.27 12.38 10.48
CA THR A 230 0.15 12.43 11.91
C THR A 230 -0.08 13.79 12.56
N GLY A 231 -0.39 14.82 11.77
CA GLY A 231 -0.45 16.22 12.28
C GLY A 231 0.92 16.78 12.68
N HIS A 232 2.02 16.03 12.50
CA HIS A 232 3.36 16.51 12.82
C HIS A 232 3.81 17.59 11.82
N PRO A 233 4.41 18.72 12.26
CA PRO A 233 4.77 19.80 11.35
C PRO A 233 5.74 19.35 10.25
N GLU A 234 5.39 19.56 8.98
CA GLU A 234 6.16 19.10 7.82
C GLU A 234 7.65 19.54 7.86
N HIS A 235 7.92 20.74 8.34
CA HIS A 235 9.29 21.27 8.41
C HIS A 235 10.17 20.59 9.48
N LEU A 236 9.55 19.81 10.37
CA LEU A 236 10.24 18.97 11.38
C LEU A 236 10.40 17.52 10.89
N ILE A 237 9.94 17.20 9.68
CA ILE A 237 10.07 15.87 9.08
C ILE A 237 11.14 15.91 7.99
N ARG A 238 12.12 15.02 8.10
CA ARG A 238 13.13 14.77 7.07
C ARG A 238 13.01 13.34 6.58
N VAL A 239 12.71 13.17 5.28
CA VAL A 239 12.64 11.85 4.65
C VAL A 239 13.86 11.67 3.71
N ILE A 240 14.51 10.52 3.85
CA ILE A 240 15.71 10.13 3.10
C ILE A 240 15.40 8.81 2.40
N ALA A 241 15.48 8.81 1.08
CA ALA A 241 15.54 7.57 0.30
C ALA A 241 17.00 7.20 0.10
N PRO A 242 17.50 6.10 0.70
CA PRO A 242 18.83 5.57 0.39
C PRO A 242 18.85 4.94 -1.01
N ASP A 243 19.76 4.03 -1.30
CA ASP A 243 19.64 3.22 -2.51
C ASP A 243 18.35 2.39 -2.46
N VAL A 244 17.64 2.33 -3.58
CA VAL A 244 16.37 1.59 -3.68
C VAL A 244 16.56 0.42 -4.64
N GLY A 245 16.37 -0.80 -4.13
CA GLY A 245 16.61 -2.06 -4.82
C GLY A 245 15.44 -2.55 -5.67
N GLY A 246 14.80 -1.62 -6.40
CA GLY A 246 13.62 -1.84 -7.22
C GLY A 246 12.35 -1.35 -6.51
N ALA A 247 11.37 -0.93 -7.32
CA ALA A 247 10.11 -0.44 -6.80
C ALA A 247 8.93 -0.70 -7.75
N PHE A 248 9.07 -0.43 -9.05
CA PHE A 248 8.07 -0.76 -10.09
C PHE A 248 6.66 -0.24 -9.81
N GLY A 249 6.55 0.90 -9.11
CA GLY A 249 5.29 1.51 -8.69
C GLY A 249 4.83 1.13 -7.28
N SER A 250 5.25 -0.01 -6.70
CA SER A 250 4.81 -0.44 -5.37
C SER A 250 5.36 0.40 -4.21
N LYS A 251 6.39 1.21 -4.43
CA LYS A 251 6.94 2.13 -3.43
C LYS A 251 6.54 3.60 -3.71
N LEU A 252 5.38 3.79 -4.36
CA LEU A 252 4.74 5.10 -4.64
C LEU A 252 3.60 5.41 -3.66
N TYR A 253 3.52 4.74 -2.54
CA TYR A 253 2.43 4.85 -1.58
C TYR A 253 2.97 5.18 -0.19
N LEU A 254 2.18 5.84 0.65
CA LEU A 254 2.45 5.94 2.08
C LEU A 254 1.82 4.73 2.77
N TYR A 255 2.65 3.81 3.20
CA TYR A 255 2.19 2.58 3.85
C TYR A 255 1.99 2.74 5.35
N ALA A 256 1.20 1.85 5.92
CA ALA A 256 0.93 1.81 7.35
C ALA A 256 2.20 1.84 8.20
N GLU A 257 3.19 1.06 7.84
CA GLU A 257 4.47 0.95 8.55
C GLU A 257 5.26 2.26 8.57
N GLU A 258 5.14 3.05 7.48
CA GLU A 258 5.78 4.35 7.35
C GLU A 258 5.11 5.43 8.22
N VAL A 259 3.89 5.18 8.69
CA VAL A 259 3.16 6.04 9.62
C VAL A 259 3.29 5.57 11.05
N ILE A 260 3.22 4.25 11.28
CA ILE A 260 3.34 3.64 12.62
C ILE A 260 4.74 3.86 13.22
N ALA A 261 5.79 3.64 12.43
CA ALA A 261 7.17 3.73 12.92
C ALA A 261 7.54 5.13 13.47
N PRO A 262 7.21 6.28 12.83
CA PRO A 262 7.41 7.60 13.39
C PRO A 262 6.70 7.83 14.73
N ILE A 263 5.47 7.40 14.86
CA ILE A 263 4.71 7.55 16.11
C ILE A 263 5.33 6.70 17.23
N ILE A 264 5.70 5.44 16.93
CA ILE A 264 6.39 4.58 17.91
C ILE A 264 7.74 5.18 18.31
N ALA A 265 8.54 5.70 17.36
CA ALA A 265 9.81 6.35 17.67
C ALA A 265 9.63 7.56 18.60
N LYS A 266 8.59 8.35 18.37
CA LYS A 266 8.22 9.51 19.18
C LYS A 266 7.79 9.10 20.59
N ASN A 267 6.93 8.09 20.71
CA ASN A 267 6.41 7.62 22.00
C ASN A 267 7.52 6.97 22.86
N LEU A 268 8.39 6.19 22.25
CA LEU A 268 9.47 5.52 22.96
C LEU A 268 10.74 6.37 23.10
N LYS A 269 10.87 7.48 22.34
CA LYS A 269 12.06 8.35 22.28
C LYS A 269 13.33 7.56 21.97
N ARG A 270 13.18 6.56 21.10
CA ARG A 270 14.26 5.67 20.62
C ARG A 270 14.10 5.47 19.12
N PRO A 271 15.21 5.31 18.40
CA PRO A 271 15.15 4.91 16.99
C PRO A 271 14.45 3.57 16.83
N VAL A 272 13.68 3.43 15.74
CA VAL A 272 12.98 2.19 15.41
C VAL A 272 13.24 1.79 13.97
N LYS A 273 13.17 0.49 13.70
CA LYS A 273 13.29 -0.11 12.35
C LYS A 273 12.19 -1.11 12.14
N TRP A 274 11.59 -1.08 10.97
CA TRP A 274 10.79 -2.15 10.41
C TRP A 274 11.33 -2.51 9.03
N VAL A 275 11.43 -3.81 8.75
CA VAL A 275 11.80 -4.34 7.43
C VAL A 275 10.80 -5.42 7.07
N GLU A 276 10.21 -5.28 5.90
CA GLU A 276 9.25 -6.21 5.36
C GLU A 276 9.87 -7.57 5.06
N SER A 277 9.25 -8.64 5.51
CA SER A 277 9.58 -9.98 5.01
C SER A 277 9.03 -10.18 3.59
N ARG A 278 9.58 -11.15 2.85
CA ARG A 278 9.06 -11.45 1.50
C ARG A 278 7.60 -11.90 1.54
N SER A 279 7.20 -12.64 2.56
CA SER A 279 5.81 -13.08 2.76
C SER A 279 4.87 -11.90 3.02
N GLU A 280 5.28 -10.94 3.84
CA GLU A 280 4.51 -9.71 4.07
C GLU A 280 4.37 -8.89 2.77
N GLY A 281 5.42 -8.82 1.96
CA GLY A 281 5.38 -8.15 0.67
C GLY A 281 4.30 -8.67 -0.27
N TYR A 282 4.01 -9.97 -0.24
CA TYR A 282 2.91 -10.55 -1.02
C TYR A 282 1.52 -10.26 -0.44
N LEU A 283 1.42 -9.98 0.86
CA LEU A 283 0.15 -9.75 1.55
C LEU A 283 -0.22 -8.26 1.66
N ALA A 284 0.77 -7.41 1.94
CA ALA A 284 0.55 -6.05 2.39
C ALA A 284 1.06 -4.96 1.42
N THR A 285 1.82 -5.34 0.39
CA THR A 285 2.25 -4.39 -0.65
C THR A 285 1.15 -4.22 -1.69
N THR A 286 0.97 -3.01 -2.17
CA THR A 286 -0.02 -2.69 -3.19
C THR A 286 0.23 -3.47 -4.48
N HIS A 287 -0.82 -4.10 -5.00
CA HIS A 287 -0.83 -4.80 -6.26
C HIS A 287 -1.23 -3.87 -7.41
N GLY A 288 -0.90 -4.25 -8.63
CA GLY A 288 -1.30 -3.54 -9.84
C GLY A 288 -2.18 -4.40 -10.74
N ARG A 289 -2.72 -3.79 -11.80
CA ARG A 289 -3.60 -4.44 -12.80
C ARG A 289 -4.98 -4.75 -12.19
N ASP A 290 -5.46 -5.98 -12.36
CA ASP A 290 -6.74 -6.48 -11.88
C ASP A 290 -7.92 -5.73 -12.50
N HIS A 291 -7.99 -5.79 -13.83
CA HIS A 291 -9.04 -5.16 -14.62
C HIS A 291 -9.79 -6.22 -15.43
N ILE A 292 -11.11 -6.08 -15.50
CA ILE A 292 -11.95 -6.78 -16.45
C ILE A 292 -12.48 -5.75 -17.44
N THR A 293 -12.21 -5.95 -18.73
CA THR A 293 -12.65 -5.04 -19.79
C THR A 293 -13.50 -5.79 -20.80
N ASP A 294 -14.75 -5.41 -20.93
CA ASP A 294 -15.63 -5.80 -22.00
C ASP A 294 -15.56 -4.73 -23.09
N ILE A 295 -15.18 -5.12 -24.29
CA ILE A 295 -14.99 -4.22 -25.43
C ILE A 295 -15.78 -4.71 -26.64
N GLU A 296 -16.47 -3.79 -27.31
CA GLU A 296 -17.05 -4.00 -28.61
C GLU A 296 -16.44 -3.01 -29.61
N ILE A 297 -15.88 -3.53 -30.69
CA ILE A 297 -15.39 -2.74 -31.81
C ILE A 297 -16.34 -2.93 -32.98
N ILE A 298 -16.83 -1.83 -33.54
CA ILE A 298 -17.78 -1.77 -34.64
C ILE A 298 -17.08 -1.15 -35.84
N GLY A 299 -17.28 -1.72 -37.02
CA GLY A 299 -16.62 -1.20 -38.21
C GLY A 299 -17.12 -1.83 -39.50
N ASN A 300 -16.51 -1.40 -40.60
CA ASN A 300 -16.80 -1.86 -41.93
C ASN A 300 -15.75 -2.85 -42.44
N ARG A 301 -16.07 -3.64 -43.45
CA ARG A 301 -15.17 -4.63 -44.04
C ARG A 301 -13.93 -4.02 -44.71
N ASP A 302 -13.95 -2.74 -45.01
CA ASP A 302 -12.81 -1.96 -45.50
C ASP A 302 -11.79 -1.59 -44.41
N GLY A 303 -12.06 -1.94 -43.14
CA GLY A 303 -11.21 -1.64 -41.99
C GLY A 303 -11.51 -0.32 -41.26
N THR A 304 -12.53 0.43 -41.71
CA THR A 304 -12.97 1.65 -41.04
C THR A 304 -13.64 1.32 -39.71
N ILE A 305 -13.10 1.80 -38.58
CA ILE A 305 -13.73 1.71 -37.26
C ILE A 305 -14.75 2.82 -37.13
N THR A 306 -16.01 2.48 -36.84
CA THR A 306 -17.15 3.40 -36.74
C THR A 306 -17.65 3.57 -35.32
N GLY A 307 -17.35 2.63 -34.42
CA GLY A 307 -17.75 2.67 -33.02
C GLY A 307 -16.85 1.86 -32.14
N LEU A 308 -16.76 2.30 -30.88
CA LEU A 308 -16.05 1.62 -29.79
C LEU A 308 -16.90 1.75 -28.53
N ASP A 309 -17.29 0.63 -27.96
CA ASP A 309 -17.98 0.55 -26.68
C ASP A 309 -17.09 -0.23 -25.69
N VAL A 310 -16.72 0.37 -24.58
CA VAL A 310 -15.78 -0.20 -23.61
C VAL A 310 -16.32 -0.03 -22.19
N ARG A 311 -16.44 -1.14 -21.49
CA ARG A 311 -16.72 -1.15 -20.05
C ARG A 311 -15.56 -1.79 -19.31
N THR A 312 -14.96 -1.06 -18.37
CA THR A 312 -13.86 -1.56 -17.55
C THR A 312 -14.25 -1.57 -16.08
N LEU A 313 -14.06 -2.69 -15.41
CA LEU A 313 -14.07 -2.81 -13.96
C LEU A 313 -12.63 -2.84 -13.49
N ALA A 314 -12.30 -2.02 -12.48
CA ALA A 314 -10.97 -1.96 -11.87
C ALA A 314 -11.09 -2.31 -10.39
N ASN A 315 -10.39 -3.34 -9.93
CA ASN A 315 -10.38 -3.77 -8.55
C ASN A 315 -9.44 -2.89 -7.72
N MET A 316 -10.00 -2.04 -6.88
CA MET A 316 -9.25 -1.17 -5.96
C MET A 316 -8.81 -1.91 -4.69
N GLY A 317 -9.16 -3.19 -4.52
CA GLY A 317 -8.91 -3.96 -3.31
C GLY A 317 -9.78 -3.50 -2.13
N ALA A 318 -9.34 -3.84 -0.91
CA ALA A 318 -10.04 -3.48 0.31
C ALA A 318 -10.03 -1.98 0.60
N TYR A 319 -9.01 -1.27 0.11
CA TYR A 319 -8.84 0.16 0.28
C TYR A 319 -8.35 0.79 -1.03
N LEU A 320 -8.65 2.07 -1.22
CA LEU A 320 -8.27 2.79 -2.42
C LEU A 320 -6.74 2.91 -2.55
N SER A 321 -6.20 2.50 -3.69
CA SER A 321 -4.77 2.56 -3.98
C SER A 321 -4.47 3.40 -5.22
N LEU A 322 -3.31 4.10 -5.21
CA LEU A 322 -2.83 4.90 -6.33
C LEU A 322 -2.50 4.10 -7.60
N ILE A 323 -2.21 2.82 -7.47
CA ILE A 323 -1.66 2.00 -8.56
C ILE A 323 -2.76 1.47 -9.49
N HIS A 324 -4.02 1.62 -9.12
CA HIS A 324 -5.17 1.07 -9.84
C HIS A 324 -5.88 2.08 -10.75
N ILE A 325 -5.21 3.16 -11.11
CA ILE A 325 -5.75 4.18 -12.04
C ILE A 325 -5.32 3.85 -13.47
#